data_4db3f6d04175a1cecdf028b9d58de3b7
#
_entry.id   4db3f6d04175a1cecdf028b9d58de3b7
#
_cell.length_a   1.000
_cell.length_b   1.000
_cell.length_c   1.000
_cell.angle_alpha   90.00
_cell.angle_beta   90.00
_cell.angle_gamma   90.00
#
_symmetry.space_group_name_H-M   'P 1'
#
loop_
_entity.id
_entity.type
_entity.pdbx_description
1 polymer ?
#
loop_
_entity_poly.entity_id
_entity_poly.type
_entity_poly.pdbx_seq_one_letter_code
_entity_poly.pdbx_strand_id
1 'polypeptide(L)'
;MNPASPESPAPAPAKARIVNPPAKGPVDRFIRRFGELSHTLLLLALYAVAAMAYGLALAPALWFLQLCWSSTGALDAWLKWPLFGIACGLAFFIAGFTLLIVIPAFNAILPTRVKPFKGSYYTYAALPWYIHNSLFYLVRYTFLPYVTLTPFGDWFLRAMGMKLGRRAFLNTEFISDPCMISIGEDAVIGGSVHLFAHYAGDGHLIIAPTTVGA
;
A
#
# COMPACT_ATOMS: atom_id res chain seq x y z
N MET A 1 -53.12 -27.12 19.92
CA MET A 1 -52.08 -26.91 18.89
C MET A 1 -50.76 -26.62 19.62
N ASN A 2 -49.85 -27.57 19.54
CA ASN A 2 -48.54 -27.47 20.21
C ASN A 2 -47.60 -26.72 19.26
N PRO A 3 -46.93 -25.62 19.64
CA PRO A 3 -46.02 -24.94 18.76
C PRO A 3 -44.80 -25.85 18.48
N ALA A 4 -44.48 -26.04 17.21
CA ALA A 4 -43.31 -26.78 16.77
C ALA A 4 -42.03 -26.20 17.38
N SER A 5 -41.21 -27.06 17.97
CA SER A 5 -39.89 -26.69 18.49
C SER A 5 -39.03 -26.12 17.34
N PRO A 6 -38.26 -25.04 17.56
CA PRO A 6 -37.38 -24.53 16.53
C PRO A 6 -36.34 -25.59 16.13
N GLU A 7 -36.27 -25.90 14.84
CA GLU A 7 -35.25 -26.81 14.28
C GLU A 7 -33.85 -26.31 14.65
N SER A 8 -33.03 -27.19 15.17
CA SER A 8 -31.61 -26.89 15.44
C SER A 8 -30.92 -26.49 14.16
N PRO A 9 -30.16 -25.36 14.14
CA PRO A 9 -29.46 -24.92 12.94
C PRO A 9 -28.52 -26.02 12.44
N ALA A 10 -28.55 -26.25 11.12
CA ALA A 10 -27.71 -27.25 10.47
C ALA A 10 -26.22 -27.03 10.84
N PRO A 11 -25.43 -28.08 11.08
CA PRO A 11 -24.03 -27.96 11.44
C PRO A 11 -23.29 -27.17 10.33
N ALA A 12 -22.50 -26.16 10.73
CA ALA A 12 -21.71 -25.36 9.82
C ALA A 12 -20.81 -26.31 8.98
N PRO A 13 -20.68 -26.04 7.65
CA PRO A 13 -19.88 -26.89 6.78
C PRO A 13 -18.44 -26.97 7.31
N ALA A 14 -17.90 -28.18 7.36
CA ALA A 14 -16.55 -28.45 7.84
C ALA A 14 -15.56 -27.58 7.03
N LYS A 15 -14.80 -26.75 7.74
CA LYS A 15 -13.81 -25.83 7.12
C LYS A 15 -12.82 -26.68 6.31
N ALA A 16 -12.79 -26.49 5.00
CA ALA A 16 -11.84 -27.17 4.14
C ALA A 16 -10.41 -26.84 4.60
N ARG A 17 -9.69 -27.85 5.08
CA ARG A 17 -8.31 -27.68 5.55
C ARG A 17 -7.42 -27.33 4.34
N ILE A 18 -6.98 -26.09 4.25
CA ILE A 18 -6.05 -25.68 3.21
C ILE A 18 -4.70 -26.31 3.50
N VAL A 19 -4.28 -27.24 2.65
CA VAL A 19 -2.97 -27.90 2.76
C VAL A 19 -1.96 -26.99 2.06
N ASN A 20 -1.02 -26.44 2.83
CA ASN A 20 0.08 -25.67 2.26
C ASN A 20 0.93 -26.59 1.36
N PRO A 21 1.34 -26.12 0.17
CA PRO A 21 2.26 -26.90 -0.67
C PRO A 21 3.57 -27.18 0.06
N PRO A 22 4.33 -28.21 -0.33
CA PRO A 22 5.61 -28.54 0.30
C PRO A 22 6.56 -27.32 0.26
N ALA A 23 7.40 -27.21 1.29
CA ALA A 23 8.32 -26.07 1.42
C ALA A 23 9.34 -26.02 0.27
N LYS A 24 9.48 -24.86 -0.36
CA LYS A 24 10.40 -24.62 -1.47
C LYS A 24 11.74 -24.06 -0.96
N GLY A 25 12.65 -24.96 -0.59
CA GLY A 25 14.01 -24.60 -0.20
C GLY A 25 14.21 -24.23 1.29
N PRO A 26 15.45 -23.87 1.69
CA PRO A 26 15.79 -23.65 3.09
C PRO A 26 15.13 -22.39 3.68
N VAL A 27 14.99 -21.33 2.90
CA VAL A 27 14.37 -20.07 3.34
C VAL A 27 12.89 -20.27 3.66
N ASP A 28 12.13 -20.99 2.80
CA ASP A 28 10.71 -21.25 3.05
C ASP A 28 10.52 -22.17 4.27
N ARG A 29 11.45 -23.15 4.49
CA ARG A 29 11.45 -23.97 5.70
C ARG A 29 11.70 -23.13 6.96
N PHE A 30 12.63 -22.19 6.91
CA PHE A 30 12.92 -21.29 8.03
C PHE A 30 11.70 -20.40 8.34
N ILE A 31 11.11 -19.77 7.32
CA ILE A 31 9.92 -18.90 7.49
C ILE A 31 8.76 -19.70 8.12
N ARG A 32 8.49 -20.91 7.68
CA ARG A 32 7.41 -21.75 8.23
C ARG A 32 7.67 -22.25 9.65
N ARG A 33 8.94 -22.49 9.97
CA ARG A 33 9.34 -22.96 11.31
C ARG A 33 9.32 -21.85 12.36
N PHE A 34 9.73 -20.64 11.96
CA PHE A 34 9.88 -19.48 12.85
C PHE A 34 8.94 -18.34 12.42
N GLY A 35 7.68 -18.64 12.12
CA GLY A 35 6.72 -17.73 11.51
C GLY A 35 6.74 -16.30 12.08
N GLU A 36 6.50 -16.14 13.37
CA GLU A 36 6.49 -14.81 14.03
C GLU A 36 7.86 -14.11 14.00
N LEU A 37 8.93 -14.85 14.28
CA LEU A 37 10.29 -14.30 14.22
C LEU A 37 10.65 -13.87 12.81
N SER A 38 10.36 -14.70 11.81
CA SER A 38 10.59 -14.39 10.40
C SER A 38 9.81 -13.16 9.96
N HIS A 39 8.56 -13.03 10.41
CA HIS A 39 7.73 -11.86 10.14
C HIS A 39 8.31 -10.61 10.81
N THR A 40 8.73 -10.70 12.06
CA THR A 40 9.38 -9.57 12.78
C THR A 40 10.65 -9.12 12.07
N LEU A 41 11.51 -10.04 11.64
CA LEU A 41 12.73 -9.72 10.90
C LEU A 41 12.41 -9.04 9.55
N LEU A 42 11.37 -9.51 8.86
CA LEU A 42 10.87 -8.87 7.64
C LEU A 42 10.39 -7.44 7.91
N LEU A 43 9.61 -7.23 8.98
CA LEU A 43 9.13 -5.89 9.36
C LEU A 43 10.29 -4.94 9.68
N LEU A 44 11.34 -5.38 10.39
CA LEU A 44 12.51 -4.56 10.66
C LEU A 44 13.22 -4.15 9.38
N ALA A 45 13.38 -5.08 8.42
CA ALA A 45 13.94 -4.77 7.11
C ALA A 45 13.05 -3.77 6.33
N LEU A 46 11.73 -3.93 6.39
CA LEU A 46 10.79 -3.00 5.76
C LEU A 46 10.80 -1.62 6.40
N TYR A 47 10.98 -1.52 7.73
CA TYR A 47 11.16 -0.22 8.38
C TYR A 47 12.44 0.48 7.94
N ALA A 48 13.55 -0.25 7.73
CA ALA A 48 14.77 0.32 7.18
C ALA A 48 14.56 0.84 5.74
N VAL A 49 13.83 0.08 4.90
CA VAL A 49 13.45 0.51 3.56
C VAL A 49 12.53 1.73 3.61
N ALA A 50 11.56 1.77 4.51
CA ALA A 50 10.67 2.91 4.71
C ALA A 50 11.43 4.16 5.13
N ALA A 51 12.38 4.02 6.08
CA ALA A 51 13.24 5.13 6.51
C ALA A 51 14.08 5.68 5.36
N MET A 52 14.65 4.81 4.52
CA MET A 52 15.38 5.24 3.32
C MET A 52 14.46 5.97 2.33
N ALA A 53 13.27 5.43 2.06
CA ALA A 53 12.32 6.04 1.14
C ALA A 53 11.86 7.42 1.61
N TYR A 54 11.52 7.57 2.89
CA TYR A 54 11.16 8.86 3.48
C TYR A 54 12.36 9.81 3.51
N GLY A 55 13.55 9.33 3.84
CA GLY A 55 14.77 10.15 3.82
C GLY A 55 15.06 10.74 2.44
N LEU A 56 14.96 9.91 1.39
CA LEU A 56 15.10 10.37 0.01
C LEU A 56 14.00 11.36 -0.41
N ALA A 57 12.77 11.14 0.04
CA ALA A 57 11.65 12.03 -0.26
C ALA A 57 11.76 13.38 0.48
N LEU A 58 12.27 13.37 1.70
CA LEU A 58 12.45 14.58 2.50
C LEU A 58 13.67 15.41 2.08
N ALA A 59 14.71 14.81 1.51
CA ALA A 59 15.95 15.52 1.17
C ALA A 59 15.74 16.79 0.34
N PRO A 60 15.01 16.78 -0.80
CA PRO A 60 14.77 18.01 -1.57
C PRO A 60 13.90 19.02 -0.82
N ALA A 61 12.96 18.57 0.01
CA ALA A 61 12.13 19.44 0.82
C ALA A 61 12.94 20.17 1.91
N LEU A 62 13.84 19.46 2.59
CA LEU A 62 14.74 20.04 3.59
C LEU A 62 15.73 21.02 2.96
N TRP A 63 16.27 20.68 1.79
CA TRP A 63 17.12 21.60 1.03
C TRP A 63 16.36 22.87 0.64
N PHE A 64 15.12 22.76 0.15
CA PHE A 64 14.25 23.90 -0.13
C PHE A 64 14.02 24.77 1.10
N LEU A 65 13.71 24.16 2.26
CA LEU A 65 13.53 24.90 3.52
C LEU A 65 14.81 25.64 3.95
N GLN A 66 15.98 25.02 3.79
CA GLN A 66 17.26 25.68 4.07
C GLN A 66 17.46 26.92 3.19
N LEU A 67 17.15 26.82 1.88
CA LEU A 67 17.22 27.97 0.96
C LEU A 67 16.28 29.09 1.39
N CYS A 68 15.02 28.77 1.70
CA CYS A 68 14.04 29.75 2.16
C CYS A 68 14.50 30.43 3.46
N TRP A 69 15.01 29.66 4.42
CA TRP A 69 15.50 30.20 5.69
C TRP A 69 16.68 31.13 5.51
N SER A 70 17.66 30.78 4.69
CA SER A 70 18.83 31.61 4.42
C SER A 70 18.47 32.87 3.65
N SER A 71 17.54 32.79 2.67
CA SER A 71 17.11 33.94 1.87
C SER A 71 16.28 34.95 2.67
N THR A 72 15.64 34.53 3.76
CA THR A 72 14.84 35.42 4.61
C THR A 72 15.58 35.91 5.85
N GLY A 73 16.91 35.72 5.90
CA GLY A 73 17.72 36.04 7.08
C GLY A 73 17.72 37.53 7.49
N ALA A 74 17.58 38.43 6.52
CA ALA A 74 17.58 39.89 6.75
C ALA A 74 16.17 40.45 7.03
N LEU A 75 15.12 39.64 6.99
CA LEU A 75 13.75 40.10 7.21
C LEU A 75 13.40 40.19 8.69
N ASP A 76 12.54 41.14 9.03
CA ASP A 76 11.95 41.26 10.35
C ASP A 76 11.14 39.98 10.72
N ALA A 77 11.11 39.63 11.99
CA ALA A 77 10.47 38.41 12.49
C ALA A 77 9.00 38.30 12.06
N TRP A 78 8.24 39.40 12.08
CA TRP A 78 6.81 39.43 11.73
C TRP A 78 6.55 39.06 10.27
N LEU A 79 7.52 39.19 9.36
CA LEU A 79 7.43 38.79 7.97
C LEU A 79 8.10 37.44 7.72
N LYS A 80 9.22 37.17 8.39
CA LYS A 80 9.99 35.94 8.24
C LYS A 80 9.19 34.70 8.62
N TRP A 81 8.48 34.72 9.75
CA TRP A 81 7.75 33.53 10.23
C TRP A 81 6.56 33.14 9.33
N PRO A 82 5.69 34.05 8.85
CA PRO A 82 4.66 33.70 7.87
C PRO A 82 5.21 33.12 6.56
N LEU A 83 6.29 33.71 6.03
CA LEU A 83 6.95 33.20 4.82
C LEU A 83 7.54 31.78 5.03
N PHE A 84 8.17 31.57 6.18
CA PHE A 84 8.68 30.22 6.51
C PHE A 84 7.57 29.20 6.73
N GLY A 85 6.44 29.60 7.29
CA GLY A 85 5.24 28.76 7.38
C GLY A 85 4.72 28.32 6.00
N ILE A 86 4.66 29.25 5.04
CA ILE A 86 4.32 28.94 3.64
C ILE A 86 5.35 27.98 3.04
N ALA A 87 6.64 28.22 3.28
CA ALA A 87 7.71 27.34 2.81
C ALA A 87 7.57 25.92 3.37
N CYS A 88 7.18 25.75 4.64
CA CYS A 88 6.89 24.44 5.23
C CYS A 88 5.72 23.73 4.52
N GLY A 89 4.64 24.45 4.19
CA GLY A 89 3.55 23.93 3.39
C GLY A 89 3.99 23.44 2.01
N LEU A 90 4.81 24.24 1.30
CA LEU A 90 5.37 23.85 0.01
C LEU A 90 6.33 22.64 0.13
N ALA A 91 7.15 22.62 1.17
CA ALA A 91 8.06 21.49 1.46
C ALA A 91 7.32 20.17 1.66
N PHE A 92 6.13 20.18 2.28
CA PHE A 92 5.27 19.00 2.38
C PHE A 92 4.89 18.46 1.00
N PHE A 93 4.49 19.33 0.06
CA PHE A 93 4.16 18.90 -1.30
C PHE A 93 5.40 18.43 -2.07
N ILE A 94 6.56 19.10 -1.92
CA ILE A 94 7.83 18.66 -2.53
C ILE A 94 8.16 17.23 -2.06
N ALA A 95 8.11 16.97 -0.76
CA ALA A 95 8.35 15.63 -0.20
C ALA A 95 7.33 14.61 -0.71
N GLY A 96 6.05 14.97 -0.75
CA GLY A 96 4.98 14.10 -1.24
C GLY A 96 5.15 13.72 -2.70
N PHE A 97 5.37 14.67 -3.59
CA PHE A 97 5.63 14.39 -5.01
C PHE A 97 6.91 13.58 -5.23
N THR A 98 7.96 13.86 -4.44
CA THR A 98 9.18 13.03 -4.47
C THR A 98 8.88 11.60 -4.04
N LEU A 99 8.05 11.41 -3.01
CA LEU A 99 7.65 10.08 -2.53
C LEU A 99 6.88 9.30 -3.60
N LEU A 100 6.01 9.97 -4.39
CA LEU A 100 5.33 9.33 -5.52
C LEU A 100 6.31 8.71 -6.53
N ILE A 101 7.51 9.27 -6.68
CA ILE A 101 8.54 8.78 -7.60
C ILE A 101 9.40 7.71 -6.92
N VAL A 102 9.82 7.96 -5.68
CA VAL A 102 10.72 7.07 -4.92
C VAL A 102 10.08 5.70 -4.69
N ILE A 103 8.81 5.65 -4.32
CA ILE A 103 8.14 4.38 -4.00
C ILE A 103 8.03 3.44 -5.22
N PRO A 104 7.57 3.86 -6.41
CA PRO A 104 7.61 3.01 -7.60
C PRO A 104 9.04 2.57 -7.98
N ALA A 105 10.07 3.42 -7.78
CA ALA A 105 11.45 3.02 -8.01
C ALA A 105 11.89 1.89 -7.08
N PHE A 106 11.60 1.97 -5.78
CA PHE A 106 11.83 0.87 -4.83
C PHE A 106 11.03 -0.38 -5.22
N ASN A 107 9.76 -0.20 -5.63
CA ASN A 107 8.92 -1.30 -6.08
C ASN A 107 9.48 -2.01 -7.32
N ALA A 108 10.18 -1.31 -8.20
CA ALA A 108 10.81 -1.89 -9.38
C ALA A 108 12.09 -2.68 -9.06
N ILE A 109 12.82 -2.27 -8.01
CA ILE A 109 14.11 -2.88 -7.62
C ILE A 109 13.90 -4.09 -6.70
N LEU A 110 12.95 -4.00 -5.78
CA LEU A 110 12.68 -5.03 -4.78
C LEU A 110 11.83 -6.19 -5.34
N PRO A 111 11.83 -7.37 -4.71
CA PRO A 111 11.04 -8.53 -5.15
C PRO A 111 9.55 -8.38 -4.84
N THR A 112 8.87 -7.50 -5.55
CA THR A 112 7.47 -7.07 -5.33
C THR A 112 6.48 -7.69 -6.32
N ARG A 113 6.88 -8.67 -7.11
CA ARG A 113 5.99 -9.31 -8.10
C ARG A 113 4.96 -10.19 -7.42
N VAL A 114 3.83 -9.58 -7.06
CA VAL A 114 2.69 -10.29 -6.47
C VAL A 114 2.05 -11.20 -7.52
N LYS A 115 1.68 -12.42 -7.10
CA LYS A 115 0.95 -13.39 -7.92
C LYS A 115 -0.29 -13.86 -7.15
N PRO A 116 -1.33 -14.36 -7.85
CA PRO A 116 -2.43 -15.04 -7.20
C PRO A 116 -1.92 -16.10 -6.23
N PHE A 117 -2.43 -16.09 -5.00
CA PHE A 117 -1.91 -16.91 -3.91
C PHE A 117 -3.04 -17.32 -2.97
N LYS A 118 -2.95 -18.54 -2.46
CA LYS A 118 -3.81 -19.05 -1.38
C LYS A 118 -2.97 -19.94 -0.47
N GLY A 119 -2.76 -19.50 0.77
CA GLY A 119 -1.94 -20.25 1.71
C GLY A 119 -1.65 -19.50 3.00
N SER A 120 -0.75 -20.04 3.81
CA SER A 120 -0.35 -19.41 5.07
C SER A 120 0.40 -18.09 4.81
N TYR A 121 0.21 -17.13 5.71
CA TYR A 121 0.98 -15.89 5.77
C TYR A 121 2.49 -16.13 5.88
N TYR A 122 2.89 -17.18 6.59
CA TYR A 122 4.28 -17.54 6.86
C TYR A 122 4.83 -18.45 5.77
N THR A 123 4.92 -17.94 4.54
CA THR A 123 5.51 -18.63 3.40
C THR A 123 6.33 -17.69 2.55
N TYR A 124 7.34 -18.21 1.86
CA TYR A 124 8.13 -17.44 0.93
C TYR A 124 7.28 -16.81 -0.19
N ALA A 125 6.21 -17.47 -0.60
CA ALA A 125 5.31 -17.00 -1.65
C ALA A 125 4.51 -15.75 -1.26
N ALA A 126 4.34 -15.47 0.05
CA ALA A 126 3.67 -14.29 0.55
C ALA A 126 4.60 -13.04 0.64
N LEU A 127 5.93 -13.22 0.62
CA LEU A 127 6.89 -12.12 0.79
C LEU A 127 6.71 -10.98 -0.22
N PRO A 128 6.54 -11.23 -1.54
CA PRO A 128 6.35 -10.15 -2.51
C PRO A 128 5.14 -9.28 -2.18
N TRP A 129 4.09 -9.88 -1.66
CA TRP A 129 2.87 -9.18 -1.24
C TRP A 129 3.13 -8.26 -0.02
N TYR A 130 3.83 -8.74 1.00
CA TYR A 130 4.22 -7.90 2.15
C TYR A 130 5.04 -6.69 1.72
N ILE A 131 6.08 -6.91 0.88
CA ILE A 131 6.98 -5.85 0.43
C ILE A 131 6.21 -4.83 -0.41
N HIS A 132 5.42 -5.28 -1.39
CA HIS A 132 4.64 -4.41 -2.28
C HIS A 132 3.66 -3.52 -1.50
N ASN A 133 2.86 -4.12 -0.62
CA ASN A 133 1.87 -3.36 0.16
C ASN A 133 2.52 -2.43 1.18
N SER A 134 3.62 -2.84 1.82
CA SER A 134 4.35 -1.96 2.74
C SER A 134 4.86 -0.71 2.04
N LEU A 135 5.42 -0.83 0.83
CA LEU A 135 5.83 0.31 0.02
C LEU A 135 4.63 1.19 -0.38
N PHE A 136 3.58 0.57 -0.90
CA PHE A 136 2.38 1.30 -1.33
C PHE A 136 1.74 2.08 -0.17
N TYR A 137 1.69 1.50 1.03
CA TYR A 137 1.11 2.12 2.20
C TYR A 137 1.88 3.36 2.69
N LEU A 138 3.18 3.49 2.39
CA LEU A 138 3.93 4.71 2.70
C LEU A 138 3.32 5.94 2.01
N VAL A 139 2.84 5.79 0.78
CA VAL A 139 2.14 6.86 0.04
C VAL A 139 0.67 6.93 0.43
N ARG A 140 -0.01 5.78 0.53
CA ARG A 140 -1.43 5.71 0.83
C ARG A 140 -1.81 6.46 2.10
N TYR A 141 -1.01 6.31 3.16
CA TYR A 141 -1.30 6.93 4.46
C TYR A 141 -0.71 8.32 4.66
N THR A 142 0.09 8.81 3.71
CA THR A 142 0.74 10.12 3.86
C THR A 142 0.34 11.12 2.79
N PHE A 143 0.37 10.74 1.52
CA PHE A 143 0.23 11.70 0.43
C PHE A 143 -0.83 11.34 -0.62
N LEU A 144 -1.23 10.07 -0.78
CA LEU A 144 -2.25 9.66 -1.75
C LEU A 144 -3.57 10.44 -1.62
N PRO A 145 -4.09 10.76 -0.42
CA PRO A 145 -5.32 11.53 -0.27
C PRO A 145 -5.27 12.92 -0.93
N TYR A 146 -4.09 13.54 -0.98
CA TYR A 146 -3.91 14.88 -1.58
C TYR A 146 -3.84 14.86 -3.10
N VAL A 147 -3.57 13.70 -3.70
CA VAL A 147 -3.46 13.53 -5.15
C VAL A 147 -4.54 12.62 -5.74
N THR A 148 -5.44 12.08 -4.92
CA THR A 148 -6.66 11.39 -5.37
C THR A 148 -7.45 12.33 -6.28
N LEU A 149 -8.04 11.81 -7.36
CA LEU A 149 -8.72 12.56 -8.42
C LEU A 149 -7.80 13.48 -9.26
N THR A 150 -6.51 13.31 -9.17
CA THR A 150 -5.57 14.05 -10.00
C THR A 150 -4.80 13.09 -10.93
N PRO A 151 -4.27 13.59 -12.06
CA PRO A 151 -3.40 12.78 -12.92
C PRO A 151 -2.17 12.19 -12.20
N PHE A 152 -1.73 12.81 -11.11
CA PHE A 152 -0.59 12.33 -10.31
C PHE A 152 -0.94 11.06 -9.52
N GLY A 153 -2.14 11.01 -8.94
CA GLY A 153 -2.65 9.81 -8.28
C GLY A 153 -2.81 8.66 -9.25
N ASP A 154 -3.43 8.90 -10.41
CA ASP A 154 -3.58 7.89 -11.46
C ASP A 154 -2.22 7.38 -11.96
N TRP A 155 -1.26 8.29 -12.18
CA TRP A 155 0.09 7.92 -12.57
C TRP A 155 0.75 7.01 -11.53
N PHE A 156 0.67 7.39 -10.25
CA PHE A 156 1.22 6.61 -9.15
C PHE A 156 0.60 5.20 -9.08
N LEU A 157 -0.73 5.11 -9.14
CA LEU A 157 -1.43 3.83 -9.12
C LEU A 157 -1.02 2.93 -10.28
N ARG A 158 -0.88 3.49 -11.51
CA ARG A 158 -0.34 2.77 -12.67
C ARG A 158 1.11 2.33 -12.47
N ALA A 159 1.96 3.20 -11.92
CA ALA A 159 3.36 2.89 -11.61
C ALA A 159 3.49 1.77 -10.56
N MET A 160 2.50 1.66 -9.64
CA MET A 160 2.38 0.55 -8.70
C MET A 160 1.70 -0.70 -9.29
N GLY A 161 1.39 -0.70 -10.58
CA GLY A 161 0.90 -1.87 -11.33
C GLY A 161 -0.61 -1.96 -11.52
N MET A 162 -1.39 -0.96 -11.07
CA MET A 162 -2.84 -0.92 -11.30
C MET A 162 -3.16 -0.70 -12.77
N LYS A 163 -4.12 -1.44 -13.29
CA LYS A 163 -4.64 -1.24 -14.65
C LYS A 163 -5.84 -0.33 -14.59
N LEU A 164 -5.68 0.91 -15.06
CA LEU A 164 -6.76 1.89 -15.15
C LEU A 164 -7.12 2.10 -16.61
N GLY A 165 -8.39 1.88 -16.96
CA GLY A 165 -8.98 2.18 -18.24
C GLY A 165 -8.96 3.68 -18.56
N ARG A 166 -9.22 4.03 -19.80
CA ARG A 166 -9.36 5.44 -20.19
C ARG A 166 -10.59 6.03 -19.50
N ARG A 167 -10.49 7.27 -19.04
CA ARG A 167 -11.57 7.99 -18.35
C ARG A 167 -12.11 7.28 -17.09
N ALA A 168 -11.41 6.29 -16.56
CA ALA A 168 -11.75 5.73 -15.25
C ALA A 168 -11.64 6.82 -14.19
N PHE A 169 -12.66 6.98 -13.36
CA PHE A 169 -12.73 7.97 -12.31
C PHE A 169 -12.59 7.28 -10.95
N LEU A 170 -11.52 7.58 -10.23
CA LEU A 170 -11.18 6.90 -8.98
C LEU A 170 -11.15 7.90 -7.83
N ASN A 171 -12.22 7.92 -7.03
CA ASN A 171 -12.35 8.82 -5.88
C ASN A 171 -12.15 8.08 -4.55
N THR A 172 -11.05 7.34 -4.44
CA THR A 172 -10.71 6.67 -3.18
C THR A 172 -9.22 6.43 -3.04
N GLU A 173 -8.72 6.61 -1.83
CA GLU A 173 -7.37 6.20 -1.40
C GLU A 173 -7.38 4.83 -0.69
N PHE A 174 -8.55 4.28 -0.39
CA PHE A 174 -8.70 2.99 0.30
C PHE A 174 -8.41 1.81 -0.63
N ILE A 175 -7.20 1.78 -1.16
CA ILE A 175 -6.72 0.78 -2.11
C ILE A 175 -5.68 -0.10 -1.43
N SER A 176 -5.65 -1.39 -1.76
CA SER A 176 -4.60 -2.33 -1.43
C SER A 176 -4.33 -3.23 -2.61
N ASP A 177 -3.09 -3.67 -2.79
CA ASP A 177 -2.69 -4.55 -3.91
C ASP A 177 -2.95 -3.94 -5.31
N PRO A 178 -2.55 -2.69 -5.58
CA PRO A 178 -2.87 -2.05 -6.87
C PRO A 178 -2.45 -2.90 -8.08
N CYS A 179 -1.35 -3.65 -7.98
CA CYS A 179 -0.87 -4.54 -9.04
C CYS A 179 -1.82 -5.71 -9.39
N MET A 180 -2.82 -5.98 -8.54
CA MET A 180 -3.82 -7.03 -8.72
C MET A 180 -5.21 -6.47 -9.09
N ILE A 181 -5.34 -5.15 -9.26
CA ILE A 181 -6.61 -4.48 -9.56
C ILE A 181 -6.62 -3.96 -10.99
N SER A 182 -7.76 -4.20 -11.66
CA SER A 182 -8.03 -3.69 -12.99
C SER A 182 -9.37 -2.95 -12.99
N ILE A 183 -9.39 -1.70 -13.45
CA ILE A 183 -10.58 -0.86 -13.58
C ILE A 183 -10.80 -0.63 -15.08
N GLY A 184 -12.02 -0.86 -15.55
CA GLY A 184 -12.42 -0.70 -16.97
C GLY A 184 -12.47 0.75 -17.43
N GLU A 185 -12.70 0.94 -18.75
CA GLU A 185 -12.92 2.28 -19.31
C GLU A 185 -14.23 2.85 -18.77
N ASP A 186 -14.27 4.17 -18.57
CA ASP A 186 -15.43 4.93 -18.09
C ASP A 186 -16.01 4.47 -16.74
N ALA A 187 -15.34 3.56 -16.03
CA ALA A 187 -15.76 3.11 -14.71
C ALA A 187 -15.62 4.24 -13.70
N VAL A 188 -16.61 4.37 -12.80
CA VAL A 188 -16.63 5.37 -11.72
C VAL A 188 -16.58 4.68 -10.38
N ILE A 189 -15.55 4.94 -9.61
CA ILE A 189 -15.40 4.48 -8.22
C ILE A 189 -15.64 5.66 -7.30
N GLY A 190 -16.67 5.56 -6.48
CA GLY A 190 -17.07 6.61 -5.54
C GLY A 190 -16.15 6.74 -4.34
N GLY A 191 -16.34 7.81 -3.57
CA GLY A 191 -15.59 8.06 -2.33
C GLY A 191 -15.76 6.95 -1.30
N SER A 192 -14.70 6.68 -0.54
CA SER A 192 -14.66 5.68 0.54
C SER A 192 -14.94 4.23 0.12
N VAL A 193 -14.91 3.92 -1.18
CA VAL A 193 -14.94 2.54 -1.66
C VAL A 193 -13.61 1.87 -1.33
N HIS A 194 -13.66 0.70 -0.69
CA HIS A 194 -12.48 -0.10 -0.38
C HIS A 194 -12.20 -1.09 -1.51
N LEU A 195 -11.05 -0.93 -2.19
CA LEU A 195 -10.59 -1.78 -3.28
C LEU A 195 -9.42 -2.64 -2.80
N PHE A 196 -9.71 -3.90 -2.51
CA PHE A 196 -8.69 -4.87 -2.06
C PHE A 196 -8.70 -6.08 -2.98
N ALA A 197 -7.51 -6.60 -3.29
CA ALA A 197 -7.35 -7.84 -4.04
C ALA A 197 -6.85 -8.99 -3.15
N HIS A 198 -6.94 -8.81 -1.83
CA HIS A 198 -6.66 -9.86 -0.85
C HIS A 198 -7.73 -9.89 0.23
N TYR A 199 -7.86 -11.05 0.87
CA TYR A 199 -8.59 -11.18 2.12
C TYR A 199 -7.96 -12.25 3.02
N ALA A 200 -8.24 -12.13 4.31
CA ALA A 200 -7.82 -13.08 5.32
C ALA A 200 -9.00 -13.99 5.69
N GLY A 201 -8.82 -15.27 5.64
CA GLY A 201 -9.85 -16.23 6.03
C GLY A 201 -9.22 -17.52 6.55
N ASP A 202 -9.75 -18.06 7.66
CA ASP A 202 -9.33 -19.34 8.25
C ASP A 202 -7.81 -19.48 8.49
N GLY A 203 -7.15 -18.36 8.87
CA GLY A 203 -5.69 -18.32 9.08
C GLY A 203 -4.86 -18.33 7.79
N HIS A 204 -5.48 -18.07 6.64
CA HIS A 204 -4.86 -18.06 5.33
C HIS A 204 -4.99 -16.68 4.67
N LEU A 205 -3.98 -16.36 3.88
CA LEU A 205 -3.98 -15.23 2.97
C LEU A 205 -4.44 -15.69 1.60
N ILE A 206 -5.41 -15.00 1.03
CA ILE A 206 -5.90 -15.25 -0.33
C ILE A 206 -5.70 -13.95 -1.11
N ILE A 207 -4.98 -14.02 -2.21
CA ILE A 207 -4.71 -12.92 -3.14
C ILE A 207 -5.27 -13.34 -4.50
N ALA A 208 -6.19 -12.56 -5.04
CA ALA A 208 -6.80 -12.83 -6.33
C ALA A 208 -7.00 -11.55 -7.13
N PRO A 209 -6.88 -11.59 -8.49
CA PRO A 209 -7.17 -10.42 -9.31
C PRO A 209 -8.60 -9.94 -9.09
N THR A 210 -8.72 -8.62 -8.92
CA THR A 210 -10.01 -7.92 -8.80
C THR A 210 -10.23 -7.07 -10.03
N THR A 211 -11.37 -7.22 -10.70
CA THR A 211 -11.71 -6.45 -11.89
C THR A 211 -13.05 -5.76 -11.68
N VAL A 212 -13.08 -4.46 -11.96
CA VAL A 212 -14.30 -3.65 -12.06
C VAL A 212 -14.50 -3.34 -13.53
N GLY A 213 -15.68 -3.69 -14.07
CA GLY A 213 -16.03 -3.44 -15.46
C GLY A 213 -16.28 -1.97 -15.78
N ALA A 214 -16.61 -1.69 -17.02
CA ALA A 214 -17.12 -0.40 -17.48
C ALA A 214 -18.58 -0.24 -17.07
#